data_d2f80faad5bf248c4c58bc8ce60bb3ef
#
_entry.id   d2f80faad5bf248c4c58bc8ce60bb3ef
#
_cell.length_a   1.000
_cell.length_b   1.000
_cell.length_c   1.000
_cell.angle_alpha   90.00
_cell.angle_beta   90.00
_cell.angle_gamma   90.00
#
_symmetry.space_group_name_H-M   'P 1'
#
loop_
_entity.id
_entity.type
_entity.pdbx_description
1 polymer ?
#
loop_
_entity_poly.entity_id
_entity_poly.type
_entity_poly.pdbx_seq_one_letter_code
_entity_poly.pdbx_strand_id
1 'polypeptide(L)'
;MTTFKLTYSTMFDPPEDLHRHFDAALAAVRSSLGAEHPMWIGGEDVRAAKQFTVHGPIDRRVALGRFQAGDGTHAAAAIEAAAQAYPGWAATPWRERVATMRRAADLIEGRVYEIGAVLADAADAEDDVTA
;
A
#
# COMPACT_ATOMS: atom_id res chain seq x y z
N MET A 1 -20.13 10.94 2.69
CA MET A 1 -18.77 11.45 3.01
C MET A 1 -18.32 12.25 1.81
N THR A 2 -18.03 13.53 2.00
CA THR A 2 -17.56 14.39 0.90
C THR A 2 -16.12 13.97 0.62
N THR A 3 -15.88 13.36 -0.53
CA THR A 3 -14.53 12.97 -0.96
C THR A 3 -13.74 14.25 -1.20
N PHE A 4 -12.72 14.50 -0.37
CA PHE A 4 -11.82 15.64 -0.57
C PHE A 4 -11.06 15.43 -1.88
N LYS A 5 -11.15 16.38 -2.78
CA LYS A 5 -10.42 16.36 -4.02
C LYS A 5 -9.31 17.40 -3.94
N LEU A 6 -8.05 16.95 -3.95
CA LEU A 6 -6.91 17.83 -4.00
C LEU A 6 -6.94 18.57 -5.35
N THR A 7 -7.13 19.90 -5.31
CA THR A 7 -7.09 20.76 -6.48
C THR A 7 -6.01 21.82 -6.27
N TYR A 8 -5.59 22.49 -7.34
CA TYR A 8 -4.56 23.55 -7.25
C TYR A 8 -4.94 24.65 -6.25
N SER A 9 -6.23 24.95 -6.10
CA SER A 9 -6.72 25.97 -5.16
C SER A 9 -6.73 25.50 -3.70
N THR A 10 -6.84 24.20 -3.43
CA THR A 10 -6.84 23.63 -2.07
C THR A 10 -5.45 23.16 -1.60
N MET A 11 -4.44 23.27 -2.47
CA MET A 11 -3.08 22.85 -2.13
C MET A 11 -2.37 23.88 -1.22
N PHE A 12 -2.73 25.17 -1.33
CA PHE A 12 -2.11 26.27 -0.56
C PHE A 12 -2.81 26.56 0.78
N ASP A 13 -4.06 26.14 0.94
CA ASP A 13 -4.84 26.30 2.18
C ASP A 13 -5.74 25.06 2.35
N PRO A 14 -5.16 23.94 2.76
CA PRO A 14 -5.91 22.71 2.94
C PRO A 14 -6.89 22.84 4.10
N PRO A 15 -8.13 22.30 3.97
CA PRO A 15 -9.10 22.35 5.05
C PRO A 15 -8.60 21.64 6.32
N GLU A 16 -8.97 22.14 7.51
CA GLU A 16 -8.63 21.49 8.80
C GLU A 16 -9.03 20.01 8.87
N ASP A 17 -10.12 19.63 8.20
CA ASP A 17 -10.57 18.25 8.10
C ASP A 17 -9.54 17.36 7.40
N LEU A 18 -8.79 17.86 6.44
CA LEU A 18 -7.72 17.12 5.77
C LEU A 18 -6.59 16.81 6.77
N HIS A 19 -6.12 17.82 7.49
CA HIS A 19 -5.07 17.64 8.51
C HIS A 19 -5.50 16.63 9.56
N ARG A 20 -6.70 16.75 10.10
CA ARG A 20 -7.22 15.83 11.11
C ARG A 20 -7.27 14.37 10.61
N HIS A 21 -7.73 14.14 9.37
CA HIS A 21 -7.79 12.79 8.80
C HIS A 21 -6.38 12.25 8.50
N PHE A 22 -5.48 13.10 8.03
CA PHE A 22 -4.11 12.70 7.75
C PHE A 22 -3.35 12.37 9.05
N ASP A 23 -3.45 13.19 10.09
CA ASP A 23 -2.81 12.96 11.39
C ASP A 23 -3.31 11.66 12.04
N ALA A 24 -4.62 11.40 11.95
CA ALA A 24 -5.20 10.15 12.42
C ALA A 24 -4.67 8.93 11.64
N ALA A 25 -4.54 9.05 10.31
CA ALA A 25 -3.99 8.01 9.48
C ALA A 25 -2.48 7.79 9.77
N LEU A 26 -1.73 8.86 9.96
CA LEU A 26 -0.30 8.80 10.32
C LEU A 26 -0.10 8.09 11.67
N ALA A 27 -0.91 8.40 12.68
CA ALA A 27 -0.87 7.72 13.97
C ALA A 27 -1.19 6.22 13.83
N ALA A 28 -2.18 5.87 13.01
CA ALA A 28 -2.55 4.48 12.74
C ALA A 28 -1.43 3.72 12.01
N VAL A 29 -0.82 4.30 10.98
CA VAL A 29 0.31 3.72 10.24
C VAL A 29 1.48 3.50 11.18
N ARG A 30 1.86 4.50 11.99
CA ARG A 30 2.96 4.39 12.96
C ARG A 30 2.75 3.28 13.98
N SER A 31 1.51 3.03 14.38
CA SER A 31 1.19 1.91 15.29
C SER A 31 1.38 0.53 14.67
N SER A 32 1.41 0.43 13.34
CA SER A 32 1.57 -0.82 12.58
C SER A 32 2.99 -1.04 12.04
N LEU A 33 3.90 -0.09 12.27
CA LEU A 33 5.29 -0.23 11.81
C LEU A 33 5.96 -1.48 12.37
N GLY A 34 6.82 -2.11 11.57
CA GLY A 34 7.50 -3.35 11.90
C GLY A 34 6.62 -4.60 11.78
N ALA A 35 5.39 -4.47 11.32
CA ALA A 35 4.52 -5.63 11.08
C ALA A 35 5.09 -6.58 10.03
N GLU A 36 4.67 -7.83 10.09
CA GLU A 36 5.01 -8.84 9.09
C GLU A 36 4.00 -8.82 7.94
N HIS A 37 4.51 -8.78 6.72
CA HIS A 37 3.72 -8.81 5.51
C HIS A 37 3.97 -10.11 4.74
N PRO A 38 2.94 -10.96 4.55
CA PRO A 38 3.04 -12.14 3.72
C PRO A 38 3.11 -11.76 2.23
N MET A 39 3.53 -12.71 1.39
CA MET A 39 3.28 -12.65 -0.05
C MET A 39 1.83 -13.03 -0.30
N TRP A 40 1.25 -12.50 -1.38
CA TRP A 40 -0.08 -12.85 -1.83
C TRP A 40 0.00 -13.64 -3.12
N ILE A 41 -0.24 -14.96 -3.06
CA ILE A 41 -0.12 -15.85 -4.21
C ILE A 41 -1.38 -16.71 -4.31
N GLY A 42 -2.03 -16.69 -5.47
CA GLY A 42 -3.22 -17.49 -5.71
C GLY A 42 -4.43 -17.14 -4.85
N GLY A 43 -4.45 -15.94 -4.25
CA GLY A 43 -5.53 -15.51 -3.35
C GLY A 43 -5.29 -15.85 -1.87
N GLU A 44 -4.08 -16.30 -1.52
CA GLU A 44 -3.74 -16.73 -0.16
C GLU A 44 -2.45 -16.04 0.35
N ASP A 45 -2.36 -15.92 1.67
CA ASP A 45 -1.16 -15.48 2.37
C ASP A 45 -0.10 -16.59 2.35
N VAL A 46 1.07 -16.29 1.77
CA VAL A 46 2.19 -17.21 1.66
C VAL A 46 3.40 -16.66 2.42
N ARG A 47 4.01 -17.50 3.25
CA ARG A 47 5.20 -17.16 4.02
C ARG A 47 6.41 -17.93 3.51
N ALA A 48 7.56 -17.26 3.48
CA ALA A 48 8.83 -17.86 3.14
C ALA A 48 9.62 -18.24 4.40
N ALA A 49 10.59 -19.14 4.24
CA ALA A 49 11.51 -19.50 5.31
C ALA A 49 12.44 -18.35 5.73
N LYS A 50 12.63 -17.36 4.86
CA LYS A 50 13.46 -16.17 5.10
C LYS A 50 12.63 -14.91 4.96
N GLN A 51 12.99 -13.90 5.74
CA GLN A 51 12.40 -12.56 5.71
C GLN A 51 13.51 -11.52 5.61
N PHE A 52 13.15 -10.33 5.16
CA PHE A 52 13.99 -9.15 5.24
C PHE A 52 13.19 -7.99 5.85
N THR A 53 13.89 -7.09 6.53
CA THR A 53 13.30 -5.90 7.13
C THR A 53 13.60 -4.70 6.26
N VAL A 54 12.58 -3.90 5.96
CA VAL A 54 12.73 -2.59 5.35
C VAL A 54 12.77 -1.56 6.47
N HIS A 55 13.79 -0.73 6.46
CA HIS A 55 13.97 0.35 7.41
C HIS A 55 13.71 1.71 6.76
N GLY A 56 13.32 2.67 7.57
CA GLY A 56 13.19 4.05 7.13
C GLY A 56 14.50 4.57 6.51
N PRO A 57 14.42 5.31 5.40
CA PRO A 57 15.64 5.83 4.75
C PRO A 57 16.34 6.87 5.60
N ILE A 58 15.63 7.61 6.44
CA ILE A 58 16.15 8.66 7.33
C ILE A 58 16.63 8.08 8.65
N ASP A 59 15.77 7.32 9.31
CA ASP A 59 16.12 6.68 10.57
C ASP A 59 16.08 5.16 10.39
N ARG A 60 17.28 4.60 10.21
CA ARG A 60 17.44 3.15 10.09
C ARG A 60 17.08 2.35 11.34
N ARG A 61 16.80 3.01 12.46
CA ARG A 61 16.29 2.37 13.68
C ARG A 61 14.81 2.05 13.54
N VAL A 62 14.10 2.77 12.67
CA VAL A 62 12.68 2.54 12.40
C VAL A 62 12.53 1.40 11.38
N ALA A 63 11.97 0.28 11.82
CA ALA A 63 11.57 -0.79 10.91
C ALA A 63 10.19 -0.48 10.32
N LEU A 64 10.12 -0.23 9.02
CA LEU A 64 8.85 0.03 8.33
C LEU A 64 8.00 -1.25 8.23
N GLY A 65 8.63 -2.40 7.97
CA GLY A 65 7.95 -3.68 7.90
C GLY A 65 8.93 -4.84 7.68
N ARG A 66 8.42 -6.06 7.89
CA ARG A 66 9.13 -7.31 7.59
C ARG A 66 8.43 -8.02 6.44
N PHE A 67 9.16 -8.33 5.40
CA PHE A 67 8.65 -8.88 4.16
C PHE A 67 9.26 -10.26 3.90
N GLN A 68 8.53 -11.10 3.18
CA GLN A 68 8.97 -12.44 2.85
C GLN A 68 10.04 -12.39 1.75
N ALA A 69 11.16 -13.06 1.96
CA ALA A 69 12.19 -13.26 0.93
C ALA A 69 11.80 -14.49 0.08
N GLY A 70 10.93 -14.27 -0.89
CA GLY A 70 10.51 -15.31 -1.83
C GLY A 70 11.68 -15.82 -2.66
N ASP A 71 11.59 -17.08 -3.11
CA ASP A 71 12.55 -17.75 -3.96
C ASP A 71 11.90 -18.21 -5.28
N GLY A 72 12.65 -19.00 -6.07
CA GLY A 72 12.18 -19.52 -7.36
C GLY A 72 10.93 -20.38 -7.26
N THR A 73 10.70 -21.05 -6.12
CA THR A 73 9.50 -21.90 -5.94
C THR A 73 8.26 -21.03 -5.76
N HIS A 74 8.37 -19.93 -5.04
CA HIS A 74 7.29 -18.95 -4.88
C HIS A 74 6.97 -18.24 -6.21
N ALA A 75 8.00 -17.91 -6.98
CA ALA A 75 7.81 -17.34 -8.32
C ALA A 75 7.09 -18.31 -9.26
N ALA A 76 7.48 -19.59 -9.27
CA ALA A 76 6.82 -20.62 -10.05
C ALA A 76 5.34 -20.80 -9.65
N ALA A 77 5.05 -20.84 -8.34
CA ALA A 77 3.68 -20.94 -7.83
C ALA A 77 2.82 -19.74 -8.24
N ALA A 78 3.39 -18.51 -8.21
CA ALA A 78 2.69 -17.31 -8.65
C ALA A 78 2.36 -17.35 -10.15
N ILE A 79 3.31 -17.81 -10.99
CA ILE A 79 3.11 -17.96 -12.42
C ILE A 79 2.01 -18.99 -12.70
N GLU A 80 2.06 -20.13 -12.01
CA GLU A 80 1.07 -21.18 -12.16
C GLU A 80 -0.33 -20.71 -11.75
N ALA A 81 -0.47 -20.05 -10.62
CA ALA A 81 -1.73 -19.47 -10.17
C ALA A 81 -2.30 -18.46 -11.19
N ALA A 82 -1.45 -17.62 -11.75
CA ALA A 82 -1.84 -16.68 -12.80
C ALA A 82 -2.29 -17.40 -14.09
N ALA A 83 -1.57 -18.45 -14.51
CA ALA A 83 -1.91 -19.24 -15.68
C ALA A 83 -3.26 -19.97 -15.50
N GLN A 84 -3.51 -20.51 -14.32
CA GLN A 84 -4.78 -21.17 -13.99
C GLN A 84 -5.96 -20.18 -13.98
N ALA A 85 -5.75 -18.95 -13.48
CA ALA A 85 -6.78 -17.91 -13.44
C ALA A 85 -7.09 -17.31 -14.83
N TYR A 86 -6.11 -17.36 -15.76
CA TYR A 86 -6.20 -16.67 -17.05
C TYR A 86 -7.42 -17.07 -17.89
N PRO A 87 -7.79 -18.36 -18.08
CA PRO A 87 -8.95 -18.71 -18.92
C PRO A 87 -10.26 -18.10 -18.41
N GLY A 88 -10.49 -18.13 -17.10
CA GLY A 88 -11.67 -17.51 -16.48
C GLY A 88 -11.70 -15.99 -16.67
N TRP A 89 -10.54 -15.34 -16.43
CA TRP A 89 -10.40 -13.90 -16.64
C TRP A 89 -10.58 -13.50 -18.11
N ALA A 90 -10.01 -14.26 -19.04
CA ALA A 90 -10.12 -14.00 -20.46
C ALA A 90 -11.56 -14.15 -20.96
N ALA A 91 -12.33 -15.09 -20.41
CA ALA A 91 -13.73 -15.31 -20.72
C ALA A 91 -14.68 -14.29 -20.07
N THR A 92 -14.22 -13.57 -19.03
CA THR A 92 -15.02 -12.55 -18.32
C THR A 92 -15.36 -11.40 -19.28
N PRO A 93 -16.65 -11.01 -19.38
CA PRO A 93 -17.07 -9.89 -20.21
C PRO A 93 -16.30 -8.60 -19.85
N TRP A 94 -15.93 -7.82 -20.85
CA TRP A 94 -15.14 -6.62 -20.65
C TRP A 94 -15.74 -5.63 -19.64
N ARG A 95 -17.10 -5.52 -19.61
CA ARG A 95 -17.79 -4.65 -18.65
C ARG A 95 -17.57 -5.07 -17.21
N GLU A 96 -17.53 -6.38 -16.93
CA GLU A 96 -17.27 -6.91 -15.59
C GLU A 96 -15.80 -6.70 -15.19
N ARG A 97 -14.87 -6.87 -16.14
CA ARG A 97 -13.46 -6.56 -15.93
C ARG A 97 -13.25 -5.08 -15.58
N VAL A 98 -13.92 -4.17 -16.32
CA VAL A 98 -13.91 -2.74 -16.01
C VAL A 98 -14.54 -2.45 -14.63
N ALA A 99 -15.65 -3.10 -14.29
CA ALA A 99 -16.26 -2.94 -12.97
C ALA A 99 -15.32 -3.38 -11.84
N THR A 100 -14.54 -4.44 -12.05
CA THR A 100 -13.53 -4.88 -11.08
C THR A 100 -12.42 -3.84 -10.90
N MET A 101 -11.91 -3.27 -11.98
CA MET A 101 -10.90 -2.20 -11.92
C MET A 101 -11.43 -0.92 -11.24
N ARG A 102 -12.70 -0.56 -11.50
CA ARG A 102 -13.32 0.58 -10.81
C ARG A 102 -13.45 0.34 -9.31
N ARG A 103 -13.89 -0.85 -8.88
CA ARG A 103 -13.89 -1.19 -7.44
C ARG A 103 -12.51 -1.09 -6.81
N ALA A 104 -11.47 -1.51 -7.52
CA ALA A 104 -10.10 -1.34 -7.03
C ALA A 104 -9.73 0.14 -6.88
N ALA A 105 -10.09 0.99 -7.85
CA ALA A 105 -9.89 2.43 -7.77
C ALA A 105 -10.64 3.05 -6.58
N ASP A 106 -11.91 2.67 -6.36
CA ASP A 106 -12.72 3.14 -5.24
C ASP A 106 -12.09 2.75 -3.89
N LEU A 107 -11.53 1.54 -3.78
CA LEU A 107 -10.82 1.09 -2.58
C LEU A 107 -9.54 1.90 -2.32
N ILE A 108 -8.78 2.22 -3.37
CA ILE A 108 -7.58 3.07 -3.27
C ILE A 108 -7.99 4.49 -2.84
N GLU A 109 -9.02 5.06 -3.46
CA GLU A 109 -9.52 6.39 -3.10
C GLU A 109 -10.02 6.43 -1.65
N GLY A 110 -10.70 5.38 -1.18
CA GLY A 110 -11.15 5.26 0.21
C GLY A 110 -10.00 5.17 1.24
N ARG A 111 -8.78 4.83 0.80
CA ARG A 111 -7.58 4.70 1.65
C ARG A 111 -6.53 5.80 1.38
N VAL A 112 -6.91 6.89 0.74
CA VAL A 112 -5.98 7.94 0.31
C VAL A 112 -5.12 8.49 1.46
N TYR A 113 -5.69 8.71 2.63
CA TYR A 113 -4.96 9.21 3.80
C TYR A 113 -3.99 8.17 4.36
N GLU A 114 -4.38 6.91 4.42
CA GLU A 114 -3.52 5.81 4.85
C GLU A 114 -2.32 5.64 3.91
N ILE A 115 -2.59 5.61 2.61
CA ILE A 115 -1.55 5.51 1.59
C ILE A 115 -0.62 6.73 1.64
N GLY A 116 -1.19 7.94 1.78
CA GLY A 116 -0.42 9.17 1.94
C GLY A 116 0.45 9.16 3.19
N ALA A 117 -0.06 8.66 4.32
CA ALA A 117 0.70 8.54 5.57
C ALA A 117 1.86 7.54 5.46
N VAL A 118 1.65 6.39 4.79
CA VAL A 118 2.73 5.42 4.53
C VAL A 118 3.82 6.05 3.67
N LEU A 119 3.44 6.81 2.63
CA LEU A 119 4.39 7.50 1.76
C LEU A 119 5.16 8.60 2.51
N ALA A 120 4.50 9.35 3.39
CA ALA A 120 5.13 10.37 4.20
C ALA A 120 6.17 9.75 5.16
N ASP A 121 5.79 8.72 5.96
CA ASP A 121 6.74 8.04 6.86
C ASP A 121 7.91 7.37 6.10
N ALA A 122 7.70 6.97 4.84
CA ALA A 122 8.77 6.46 3.99
C ALA A 122 9.64 7.57 3.36
N ALA A 123 9.09 8.79 3.21
CA ALA A 123 9.72 9.91 2.51
C ALA A 123 10.17 11.06 3.44
N ASP A 124 9.69 11.11 4.70
CA ASP A 124 9.92 12.20 5.67
C ASP A 124 11.41 12.31 6.10
N ALA A 125 12.23 12.44 5.07
CA ALA A 125 13.67 12.39 5.08
C ALA A 125 14.32 13.77 5.08
N GLU A 126 13.62 14.85 4.81
CA GLU A 126 14.28 16.11 4.46
C GLU A 126 14.26 17.20 5.54
N ASP A 127 13.47 17.10 6.60
CA ASP A 127 13.30 18.23 7.53
C ASP A 127 14.23 18.22 8.77
N ASP A 128 15.07 17.20 8.98
CA ASP A 128 15.95 17.12 10.16
C ASP A 128 17.45 17.30 9.84
N VAL A 129 17.80 17.92 8.72
CA VAL A 129 19.20 18.19 8.33
C VAL A 129 19.64 19.63 8.66
N THR A 130 18.86 20.38 9.44
CA THR A 130 19.26 21.73 9.91
C THR A 130 19.25 21.82 11.43
N ALA A 131 20.19 21.17 12.08
CA ALA A 131 20.64 21.51 13.43
C ALA A 131 22.13 21.17 13.61
#